data_2c7aea3b20165d463f77174e60180d6e
#
_entry.id   2c7aea3b20165d463f77174e60180d6e
#
_cell.length_a   1.000
_cell.length_b   1.000
_cell.length_c   1.000
_cell.angle_alpha   90.00
_cell.angle_beta   90.00
_cell.angle_gamma   90.00
#
_symmetry.space_group_name_H-M   'P 1'
#
loop_
_entity.id
_entity.type
_entity.pdbx_description
1 polymer ?
#
loop_
_entity_poly.entity_id
_entity_poly.type
_entity_poly.pdbx_seq_one_letter_code
_entity_poly.pdbx_strand_id
1 'polypeptide(L)'
;HGNRILIINNGARQTGQQWATDHAPEVDINESGNILVIKGADGVRYGSDALGGIIVMEQPPFAFGQEHPKGRIATFYGSNGHRYAATGSLEGTLPFLRNIAWRMQGTYSNSGDRSTAHYLLNNTGTRGLHFSASAGYDSGRLRIEGIYSHFGEQTGVMFGAQMGSEDLLAERIRLGRPVYTDPFTRHISYPYQKVVHRAAIGKVRYNAGAAGVFYWQTSWQKDDRRENRIRRMNHSDIPAVALLLSSI
;
A
#
# COMPACT_ATOMS: atom_id res chain seq x y z
N HIS A 1 4.36 -0.67 15.78
CA HIS A 1 3.19 -1.56 16.02
C HIS A 1 2.81 -2.42 14.81
N GLY A 2 3.52 -2.37 13.68
CA GLY A 2 3.20 -3.07 12.42
C GLY A 2 3.01 -4.58 12.57
N ASN A 3 3.73 -5.22 13.48
CA ASN A 3 3.68 -6.66 13.69
C ASN A 3 2.49 -7.14 14.56
N ARG A 4 1.60 -6.23 14.99
CA ARG A 4 0.46 -6.55 15.85
C ARG A 4 -0.90 -6.32 15.19
N ILE A 5 -0.90 -5.73 14.00
CA ILE A 5 -2.11 -5.50 13.21
C ILE A 5 -2.01 -6.35 11.96
N LEU A 6 -2.94 -7.27 11.81
CA LEU A 6 -3.05 -8.11 10.63
C LEU A 6 -3.84 -7.35 9.55
N ILE A 7 -3.33 -7.34 8.33
CA ILE A 7 -4.08 -6.84 7.17
C ILE A 7 -4.46 -8.02 6.30
N ILE A 8 -5.74 -8.10 5.98
CA ILE A 8 -6.30 -9.07 5.04
C ILE A 8 -6.79 -8.27 3.83
N ASN A 9 -6.18 -8.53 2.70
CA ASN A 9 -6.53 -7.90 1.44
C ASN A 9 -7.21 -8.93 0.52
N ASN A 10 -8.47 -8.67 0.18
CA ASN A 10 -9.29 -9.57 -0.65
C ASN A 10 -9.27 -11.03 -0.18
N GLY A 11 -9.30 -11.24 1.15
CA GLY A 11 -9.27 -12.54 1.80
C GLY A 11 -7.88 -13.15 1.95
N ALA A 12 -6.83 -12.60 1.35
CA ALA A 12 -5.45 -13.03 1.54
C ALA A 12 -4.76 -12.18 2.62
N ARG A 13 -3.96 -12.83 3.46
CA ARG A 13 -3.10 -12.14 4.42
C ARG A 13 -2.05 -11.34 3.65
N GLN A 14 -1.95 -10.04 3.91
CA GLN A 14 -0.92 -9.18 3.33
C GLN A 14 0.45 -9.55 3.90
N THR A 15 1.41 -9.88 3.04
CA THR A 15 2.82 -10.09 3.39
C THR A 15 3.59 -8.77 3.29
N GLY A 16 4.86 -8.74 3.70
CA GLY A 16 5.72 -7.56 3.59
C GLY A 16 5.55 -6.53 4.71
N GLN A 17 4.69 -6.77 5.72
CA GLN A 17 4.41 -5.82 6.81
C GLN A 17 5.26 -6.04 8.07
N GLN A 18 6.16 -6.98 8.03
CA GLN A 18 6.96 -7.42 9.20
C GLN A 18 8.18 -6.54 9.47
N TRP A 19 8.39 -5.50 8.66
CA TRP A 19 9.65 -4.77 8.54
C TRP A 19 9.83 -3.75 9.63
N ALA A 20 9.17 -3.35 10.44
CA ALA A 20 9.34 -2.36 11.47
C ALA A 20 8.13 -1.43 11.67
N THR A 21 8.17 -0.65 12.72
CA THR A 21 7.07 0.21 13.15
C THR A 21 6.91 1.48 12.30
N ASP A 22 7.90 1.78 11.48
CA ASP A 22 8.02 2.98 10.67
C ASP A 22 7.61 2.77 9.19
N HIS A 23 7.16 1.56 8.85
CA HIS A 23 6.70 1.24 7.50
C HIS A 23 5.16 1.28 7.40
N ALA A 24 4.67 1.93 6.35
CA ALA A 24 3.24 1.98 6.05
C ALA A 24 2.78 0.67 5.34
N PRO A 25 1.49 0.33 5.45
CA PRO A 25 0.92 -0.77 4.68
C PRO A 25 1.09 -0.55 3.17
N GLU A 26 1.49 -1.61 2.47
CA GLU A 26 1.76 -1.61 1.04
C GLU A 26 0.51 -2.00 0.24
N VAL A 27 -0.54 -1.22 0.43
CA VAL A 27 -1.86 -1.45 -0.17
C VAL A 27 -2.43 -0.12 -0.66
N ASP A 28 -2.98 -0.10 -1.87
CA ASP A 28 -3.76 1.05 -2.33
C ASP A 28 -5.17 1.00 -1.74
N ILE A 29 -5.47 1.88 -0.81
CA ILE A 29 -6.79 1.98 -0.18
C ILE A 29 -7.92 2.32 -1.16
N ASN A 30 -7.60 2.91 -2.31
CA ASN A 30 -8.59 3.26 -3.33
C ASN A 30 -9.11 2.03 -4.10
N GLU A 31 -8.40 0.89 -4.01
CA GLU A 31 -8.83 -0.39 -4.56
C GLU A 31 -9.99 -1.00 -3.75
N SER A 32 -10.10 -0.63 -2.48
CA SER A 32 -11.08 -1.21 -1.56
C SER A 32 -12.43 -0.52 -1.66
N GLY A 33 -13.49 -1.32 -1.79
CA GLY A 33 -14.87 -0.85 -1.66
C GLY A 33 -15.35 -0.88 -0.21
N ASN A 34 -14.74 -1.72 0.61
CA ASN A 34 -15.04 -1.86 2.03
C ASN A 34 -13.75 -2.04 2.83
N ILE A 35 -13.65 -1.32 3.95
CA ILE A 35 -12.57 -1.46 4.93
C ILE A 35 -13.19 -1.69 6.29
N LEU A 36 -12.96 -2.88 6.86
CA LEU A 36 -13.47 -3.27 8.16
C LEU A 36 -12.30 -3.34 9.15
N VAL A 37 -12.46 -2.71 10.31
CA VAL A 37 -11.50 -2.77 11.41
C VAL A 37 -12.09 -3.61 12.53
N ILE A 38 -11.44 -4.74 12.84
CA ILE A 38 -11.84 -5.67 13.91
C ILE A 38 -10.87 -5.50 15.07
N LYS A 39 -11.37 -5.22 16.25
CA LYS A 39 -10.60 -5.02 17.49
C LYS A 39 -10.96 -6.08 18.53
N GLY A 40 -10.02 -6.38 19.42
CA GLY A 40 -10.26 -7.25 20.56
C GLY A 40 -10.30 -8.75 20.21
N ALA A 41 -11.04 -9.53 21.01
CA ALA A 41 -11.02 -11.00 20.97
C ALA A 41 -11.50 -11.60 19.64
N ASP A 42 -12.32 -10.91 18.88
CA ASP A 42 -12.78 -11.38 17.56
C ASP A 42 -11.64 -11.54 16.55
N GLY A 43 -10.50 -10.89 16.81
CA GLY A 43 -9.29 -11.04 16.03
C GLY A 43 -8.66 -12.43 16.08
N VAL A 44 -8.89 -13.20 17.14
CA VAL A 44 -8.24 -14.50 17.36
C VAL A 44 -8.54 -15.51 16.24
N ARG A 45 -9.72 -15.44 15.63
CA ARG A 45 -10.11 -16.32 14.50
C ARG A 45 -9.28 -16.12 13.22
N TYR A 46 -8.48 -15.07 13.14
CA TYR A 46 -7.65 -14.74 11.97
C TYR A 46 -6.16 -15.07 12.17
N GLY A 47 -5.77 -15.58 13.34
CA GLY A 47 -4.43 -16.08 13.62
C GLY A 47 -3.64 -15.23 14.62
N SER A 48 -2.39 -15.64 14.85
CA SER A 48 -1.53 -15.15 15.96
C SER A 48 -1.10 -13.69 15.83
N ASP A 49 -1.03 -13.13 14.63
CA ASP A 49 -0.53 -11.75 14.42
C ASP A 49 -1.61 -10.68 14.57
N ALA A 50 -2.82 -11.10 14.90
CA ALA A 50 -3.98 -10.22 15.10
C ALA A 50 -4.09 -9.63 16.52
N LEU A 51 -2.99 -9.58 17.28
CA LEU A 51 -2.97 -9.13 18.68
C LEU A 51 -3.47 -7.70 18.90
N GLY A 52 -3.23 -6.81 17.96
CA GLY A 52 -3.66 -5.40 18.03
C GLY A 52 -4.96 -5.13 17.28
N GLY A 53 -5.42 -6.09 16.51
CA GLY A 53 -6.59 -5.97 15.64
C GLY A 53 -6.32 -6.39 14.20
N ILE A 54 -7.37 -6.28 13.38
CA ILE A 54 -7.34 -6.68 11.97
C ILE A 54 -7.93 -5.57 11.12
N ILE A 55 -7.34 -5.34 9.98
CA ILE A 55 -7.90 -4.52 8.90
C ILE A 55 -8.23 -5.45 7.75
N VAL A 56 -9.51 -5.59 7.42
CA VAL A 56 -9.98 -6.34 6.26
C VAL A 56 -10.32 -5.36 5.16
N MET A 57 -9.70 -5.52 4.01
CA MET A 57 -9.88 -4.70 2.83
C MET A 57 -10.40 -5.58 1.69
N GLU A 58 -11.53 -5.20 1.11
CA GLU A 58 -12.15 -5.97 0.04
C GLU A 58 -12.55 -5.07 -1.11
N GLN A 59 -12.32 -5.53 -2.33
CA GLN A 59 -12.87 -4.90 -3.52
C GLN A 59 -14.40 -4.96 -3.49
N PRO A 60 -15.10 -4.00 -4.15
CA PRO A 60 -16.53 -4.10 -4.33
C PRO A 60 -16.90 -5.41 -5.04
N PRO A 61 -18.06 -6.01 -4.76
CA PRO A 61 -18.55 -7.15 -5.53
C PRO A 61 -18.61 -6.86 -7.02
N PHE A 62 -18.37 -7.88 -7.84
CA PHE A 62 -18.57 -7.74 -9.29
C PHE A 62 -20.05 -7.53 -9.61
N ALA A 63 -20.33 -6.54 -10.43
CA ALA A 63 -21.66 -6.28 -10.94
C ALA A 63 -21.82 -6.97 -12.31
N PHE A 64 -22.25 -8.24 -12.27
CA PHE A 64 -22.53 -9.02 -13.49
C PHE A 64 -23.78 -8.50 -14.22
N GLY A 65 -23.84 -8.71 -15.52
CA GLY A 65 -24.99 -8.36 -16.35
C GLY A 65 -25.17 -6.87 -16.62
N GLN A 66 -24.20 -6.03 -16.30
CA GLN A 66 -24.25 -4.59 -16.64
C GLN A 66 -24.26 -4.38 -18.16
N GLU A 67 -25.11 -3.47 -18.61
CA GLU A 67 -25.21 -3.14 -20.03
C GLU A 67 -24.10 -2.20 -20.51
N HIS A 68 -23.67 -1.30 -19.63
CA HIS A 68 -22.64 -0.32 -19.93
C HIS A 68 -21.53 -0.33 -18.86
N PRO A 69 -20.28 -0.14 -19.26
CA PRO A 69 -19.19 0.06 -18.31
C PRO A 69 -19.43 1.29 -17.43
N LYS A 70 -19.02 1.23 -16.19
CA LYS A 70 -19.04 2.35 -15.24
C LYS A 70 -17.63 2.75 -14.89
N GLY A 71 -17.37 4.06 -14.83
CA GLY A 71 -16.09 4.61 -14.46
C GLY A 71 -16.20 5.63 -13.36
N ARG A 72 -15.12 5.79 -12.61
CA ARG A 72 -14.96 6.82 -11.58
C ARG A 72 -13.58 7.44 -11.71
N ILE A 73 -13.50 8.76 -11.58
CA ILE A 73 -12.26 9.50 -11.43
C ILE A 73 -12.34 10.27 -10.12
N ALA A 74 -11.31 10.20 -9.32
CA ALA A 74 -11.17 10.97 -8.10
C ALA A 74 -9.81 11.65 -8.09
N THR A 75 -9.77 12.93 -7.70
CA THR A 75 -8.54 13.70 -7.58
C THR A 75 -8.44 14.28 -6.19
N PHE A 76 -7.22 14.40 -5.70
CA PHE A 76 -6.90 14.97 -4.41
C PHE A 76 -5.76 15.96 -4.55
N TYR A 77 -5.88 17.10 -3.90
CA TYR A 77 -4.79 18.06 -3.71
C TYR A 77 -4.66 18.42 -2.24
N GLY A 78 -3.43 18.40 -1.73
CA GLY A 78 -3.07 18.86 -0.39
C GLY A 78 -1.95 19.90 -0.47
N SER A 79 -2.13 21.04 0.20
CA SER A 79 -1.15 22.14 0.17
C SER A 79 0.19 21.78 0.80
N ASN A 80 0.19 20.98 1.88
CA ASN A 80 1.42 20.55 2.52
C ASN A 80 2.14 19.52 1.63
N GLY A 81 3.34 19.87 1.18
CA GLY A 81 4.11 19.13 0.19
C GLY A 81 3.55 19.25 -1.24
N HIS A 82 2.56 20.13 -1.46
CA HIS A 82 1.84 20.25 -2.74
C HIS A 82 1.49 18.88 -3.31
N ARG A 83 0.92 18.03 -2.44
CA ARG A 83 0.56 16.65 -2.79
C ARG A 83 -0.62 16.65 -3.74
N TYR A 84 -0.50 15.90 -4.81
CA TYR A 84 -1.62 15.57 -5.68
C TYR A 84 -1.71 14.06 -5.88
N ALA A 85 -2.94 13.58 -6.04
CA ALA A 85 -3.22 12.21 -6.41
C ALA A 85 -4.41 12.18 -7.38
N ALA A 86 -4.37 11.22 -8.29
CA ALA A 86 -5.48 10.92 -9.19
C ALA A 86 -5.71 9.41 -9.19
N THR A 87 -6.97 9.02 -9.02
CA THR A 87 -7.42 7.63 -9.07
C THR A 87 -8.47 7.51 -10.15
N GLY A 88 -8.30 6.55 -11.05
CA GLY A 88 -9.28 6.17 -12.05
C GLY A 88 -9.70 4.72 -11.87
N SER A 89 -10.97 4.41 -12.00
CA SER A 89 -11.48 3.04 -12.05
C SER A 89 -12.48 2.88 -13.17
N LEU A 90 -12.50 1.68 -13.76
CA LEU A 90 -13.44 1.28 -14.80
C LEU A 90 -13.86 -0.17 -14.54
N GLU A 91 -15.16 -0.45 -14.60
CA GLU A 91 -15.72 -1.77 -14.43
C GLU A 91 -16.86 -2.05 -15.41
N GLY A 92 -17.07 -3.30 -15.72
CA GLY A 92 -18.13 -3.68 -16.64
C GLY A 92 -18.27 -5.18 -16.78
N THR A 93 -19.17 -5.56 -17.67
CA THR A 93 -19.44 -6.93 -18.09
C THR A 93 -19.09 -7.10 -19.56
N LEU A 94 -18.62 -8.27 -19.97
CA LEU A 94 -18.38 -8.52 -21.39
C LEU A 94 -19.72 -8.56 -22.15
N PRO A 95 -19.86 -7.82 -23.27
CA PRO A 95 -21.15 -7.67 -23.96
C PRO A 95 -21.80 -8.99 -24.37
N PHE A 96 -20.97 -9.97 -24.78
CA PHE A 96 -21.44 -11.28 -25.26
C PHE A 96 -21.44 -12.38 -24.19
N LEU A 97 -20.83 -12.11 -23.01
CA LEU A 97 -20.67 -13.04 -21.91
C LEU A 97 -21.04 -12.34 -20.60
N ARG A 98 -22.35 -12.12 -20.41
CA ARG A 98 -22.89 -11.35 -19.28
C ARG A 98 -22.56 -11.90 -17.88
N ASN A 99 -22.10 -13.12 -17.83
CA ASN A 99 -21.60 -13.79 -16.65
C ASN A 99 -20.09 -13.58 -16.39
N ILE A 100 -19.39 -12.77 -17.22
CA ILE A 100 -18.02 -12.35 -17.00
C ILE A 100 -17.99 -10.86 -16.74
N ALA A 101 -17.59 -10.49 -15.54
CA ALA A 101 -17.37 -9.09 -15.15
C ALA A 101 -15.87 -8.81 -14.96
N TRP A 102 -15.48 -7.56 -15.15
CA TRP A 102 -14.11 -7.11 -15.01
C TRP A 102 -14.04 -5.75 -14.33
N ARG A 103 -12.90 -5.46 -13.72
CA ARG A 103 -12.58 -4.16 -13.12
C ARG A 103 -11.11 -3.86 -13.29
N MET A 104 -10.79 -2.60 -13.56
CA MET A 104 -9.45 -2.03 -13.56
C MET A 104 -9.45 -0.76 -12.72
N GLN A 105 -8.36 -0.53 -12.00
CA GLN A 105 -8.19 0.67 -11.19
C GLN A 105 -6.71 1.07 -11.23
N GLY A 106 -6.45 2.38 -11.21
CA GLY A 106 -5.11 2.92 -11.12
C GLY A 106 -5.07 4.18 -10.28
N THR A 107 -4.02 4.35 -9.49
CA THR A 107 -3.75 5.53 -8.66
C THR A 107 -2.34 6.03 -8.94
N TYR A 108 -2.22 7.31 -9.22
CA TYR A 108 -0.93 8.02 -9.24
C TYR A 108 -0.93 9.08 -8.16
N SER A 109 0.16 9.19 -7.41
CA SER A 109 0.35 10.22 -6.40
C SER A 109 1.77 10.78 -6.42
N ASN A 110 1.90 12.07 -6.12
CA ASN A 110 3.19 12.71 -5.97
C ASN A 110 3.11 13.82 -4.92
N SER A 111 4.11 13.91 -4.06
CA SER A 111 4.29 15.04 -3.15
C SER A 111 5.76 15.43 -3.09
N GLY A 112 6.03 16.70 -2.86
CA GLY A 112 7.35 17.19 -2.49
C GLY A 112 7.55 17.20 -0.97
N ASP A 113 8.53 17.98 -0.55
CA ASP A 113 8.87 18.16 0.86
C ASP A 113 7.68 18.67 1.66
N ARG A 114 7.47 18.07 2.82
CA ARG A 114 6.42 18.48 3.76
C ARG A 114 6.94 19.54 4.70
N SER A 115 6.04 20.32 5.27
CA SER A 115 6.38 21.32 6.28
C SER A 115 5.63 21.10 7.58
N THR A 116 6.26 21.51 8.67
CA THR A 116 5.60 21.82 9.92
C THR A 116 5.05 23.25 9.85
N ALA A 117 4.47 23.76 10.93
CA ALA A 117 4.06 25.16 11.01
C ALA A 117 5.25 26.15 10.89
N HIS A 118 6.48 25.72 11.15
CA HIS A 118 7.63 26.61 11.34
C HIS A 118 8.78 26.36 10.36
N TYR A 119 8.89 25.17 9.78
CA TYR A 119 10.03 24.82 8.90
C TYR A 119 9.69 23.68 7.94
N LEU A 120 10.49 23.58 6.89
CA LEU A 120 10.42 22.54 5.89
C LEU A 120 11.11 21.27 6.39
N LEU A 121 10.53 20.12 6.09
CA LEU A 121 11.12 18.80 6.33
C LEU A 121 11.72 18.30 5.02
N ASN A 122 12.99 18.54 4.82
CA ASN A 122 13.67 18.19 3.57
C ASN A 122 13.73 16.67 3.36
N ASN A 123 13.59 16.26 2.11
CA ASN A 123 13.57 14.89 1.63
C ASN A 123 12.43 14.04 2.22
N THR A 124 11.23 14.62 2.27
CA THR A 124 10.00 13.91 2.71
C THR A 124 9.00 13.72 1.58
N GLY A 125 9.42 13.93 0.34
CA GLY A 125 8.61 13.70 -0.85
C GLY A 125 8.22 12.23 -1.02
N THR A 126 7.10 11.99 -1.69
CA THR A 126 6.63 10.63 -2.03
C THR A 126 6.16 10.58 -3.48
N ARG A 127 6.33 9.42 -4.12
CA ARG A 127 5.80 9.13 -5.45
C ARG A 127 5.24 7.73 -5.47
N GLY A 128 3.95 7.60 -5.82
CA GLY A 128 3.25 6.33 -5.88
C GLY A 128 2.63 6.08 -7.25
N LEU A 129 2.69 4.83 -7.70
CA LEU A 129 1.96 4.29 -8.83
C LEU A 129 1.41 2.93 -8.45
N HIS A 130 0.09 2.84 -8.38
CA HIS A 130 -0.61 1.64 -7.99
C HIS A 130 -1.61 1.28 -9.09
N PHE A 131 -1.81 -0.01 -9.33
CA PHE A 131 -2.88 -0.45 -10.21
C PHE A 131 -3.38 -1.84 -9.81
N SER A 132 -4.64 -2.12 -10.12
CA SER A 132 -5.23 -3.44 -9.99
C SER A 132 -6.09 -3.77 -11.19
N ALA A 133 -6.17 -5.07 -11.46
CA ALA A 133 -7.06 -5.64 -12.46
C ALA A 133 -7.72 -6.88 -11.88
N SER A 134 -9.01 -7.03 -12.07
CA SER A 134 -9.75 -8.19 -11.60
C SER A 134 -10.81 -8.61 -12.60
N ALA A 135 -11.09 -9.91 -12.61
CA ALA A 135 -12.14 -10.50 -13.41
C ALA A 135 -12.88 -11.58 -12.61
N GLY A 136 -14.16 -11.70 -12.87
CA GLY A 136 -15.02 -12.68 -12.24
C GLY A 136 -15.92 -13.36 -13.26
N TYR A 137 -16.19 -14.65 -13.05
CA TYR A 137 -17.19 -15.44 -13.74
C TYR A 137 -18.21 -15.95 -12.74
N ASP A 138 -19.50 -15.88 -13.07
CA ASP A 138 -20.57 -16.40 -12.24
C ASP A 138 -21.64 -17.08 -13.11
N SER A 139 -21.82 -18.40 -12.89
CA SER A 139 -22.89 -19.21 -13.50
C SER A 139 -24.01 -19.55 -12.51
N GLY A 140 -24.02 -18.95 -11.31
CA GLY A 140 -24.91 -19.29 -10.20
C GLY A 140 -24.40 -20.48 -9.38
N ARG A 141 -23.98 -21.57 -10.01
CA ARG A 141 -23.35 -22.72 -9.32
C ARG A 141 -21.85 -22.56 -9.09
N LEU A 142 -21.15 -22.05 -10.08
CA LEU A 142 -19.71 -21.85 -10.06
C LEU A 142 -19.40 -20.35 -10.16
N ARG A 143 -18.67 -19.83 -9.20
CA ARG A 143 -18.09 -18.50 -9.22
C ARG A 143 -16.58 -18.58 -9.13
N ILE A 144 -15.90 -17.91 -10.05
CA ILE A 144 -14.44 -17.83 -10.11
C ILE A 144 -14.07 -16.34 -10.12
N GLU A 145 -13.10 -15.95 -9.33
CA GLU A 145 -12.59 -14.59 -9.30
C GLU A 145 -11.06 -14.60 -9.34
N GLY A 146 -10.50 -13.72 -10.13
CA GLY A 146 -9.06 -13.46 -10.19
C GLY A 146 -8.80 -11.98 -9.93
N ILE A 147 -7.84 -11.67 -9.08
CA ILE A 147 -7.44 -10.32 -8.71
C ILE A 147 -5.92 -10.22 -8.83
N TYR A 148 -5.43 -9.21 -9.51
CA TYR A 148 -4.03 -8.83 -9.53
C TYR A 148 -3.89 -7.40 -9.05
N SER A 149 -2.91 -7.14 -8.18
CA SER A 149 -2.57 -5.80 -7.70
C SER A 149 -1.07 -5.53 -7.76
N HIS A 150 -0.73 -4.28 -8.01
CA HIS A 150 0.61 -3.75 -8.01
C HIS A 150 0.63 -2.46 -7.20
N PHE A 151 1.38 -2.46 -6.14
CA PHE A 151 1.69 -1.30 -5.33
C PHE A 151 3.15 -0.90 -5.55
N GLY A 152 3.41 0.31 -6.00
CA GLY A 152 4.76 0.84 -6.19
C GLY A 152 4.87 2.21 -5.53
N GLU A 153 5.77 2.38 -4.56
CA GLU A 153 5.99 3.65 -3.88
C GLU A 153 7.47 3.92 -3.66
N GLN A 154 7.85 5.17 -3.82
CA GLN A 154 9.15 5.70 -3.41
C GLN A 154 8.91 6.83 -2.42
N THR A 155 9.58 6.77 -1.27
CA THR A 155 9.45 7.76 -0.19
C THR A 155 10.84 8.23 0.23
N GLY A 156 11.05 9.53 0.25
CA GLY A 156 12.26 10.13 0.80
C GLY A 156 12.31 9.93 2.32
N VAL A 157 13.50 9.72 2.83
CA VAL A 157 13.74 9.68 4.28
C VAL A 157 14.30 11.03 4.71
N MET A 158 13.60 11.69 5.62
CA MET A 158 14.00 13.01 6.09
C MET A 158 15.46 13.04 6.52
N PHE A 159 16.25 13.96 6.02
CA PHE A 159 17.68 14.06 6.35
C PHE A 159 17.95 14.13 7.85
N GLY A 160 17.04 14.75 8.59
CA GLY A 160 17.09 14.84 10.04
C GLY A 160 16.72 13.57 10.80
N ALA A 161 16.09 12.57 10.20
CA ALA A 161 15.61 11.39 10.92
C ALA A 161 16.74 10.40 11.27
N GLN A 162 17.82 10.42 10.51
CA GLN A 162 18.98 9.56 10.76
C GLN A 162 19.95 10.26 11.70
N MET A 163 20.04 9.80 12.93
CA MET A 163 20.95 10.33 13.95
C MET A 163 22.25 9.54 13.92
N GLY A 164 23.37 10.24 13.65
CA GLY A 164 24.68 9.63 13.58
C GLY A 164 25.42 9.57 14.92
N SER A 165 25.11 10.50 15.85
CA SER A 165 25.76 10.59 17.16
C SER A 165 24.87 11.29 18.18
N GLU A 166 25.23 11.13 19.47
CA GLU A 166 24.58 11.80 20.59
C GLU A 166 24.76 13.32 20.52
N ASP A 167 25.92 13.78 20.07
CA ASP A 167 26.22 15.21 19.90
C ASP A 167 25.28 15.87 18.86
N LEU A 168 25.01 15.20 17.74
CA LEU A 168 24.06 15.68 16.74
C LEU A 168 22.63 15.72 17.27
N LEU A 169 22.26 14.79 18.15
CA LEU A 169 20.96 14.82 18.81
C LEU A 169 20.87 16.02 19.75
N ALA A 170 21.88 16.25 20.58
CA ALA A 170 21.94 17.38 21.50
C ALA A 170 21.88 18.72 20.76
N GLU A 171 22.60 18.85 19.64
CA GLU A 171 22.53 20.03 18.78
C GLU A 171 21.13 20.27 18.21
N ARG A 172 20.46 19.24 17.71
CA ARG A 172 19.09 19.36 17.18
C ARG A 172 18.10 19.76 18.26
N ILE A 173 18.20 19.19 19.46
CA ILE A 173 17.37 19.57 20.60
C ILE A 173 17.59 21.05 20.92
N ARG A 174 18.82 21.50 20.95
CA ARG A 174 19.18 22.91 21.19
C ARG A 174 18.64 23.86 20.12
N LEU A 175 18.72 23.47 18.85
CA LEU A 175 18.22 24.25 17.73
C LEU A 175 16.68 24.28 17.64
N GLY A 176 16.00 23.27 18.16
CA GLY A 176 14.54 23.11 18.08
C GLY A 176 13.99 22.98 16.65
N ARG A 177 14.87 22.74 15.67
CA ARG A 177 14.54 22.59 14.26
C ARG A 177 15.56 21.68 13.55
N PRO A 178 15.23 21.15 12.36
CA PRO A 178 16.21 20.44 11.54
C PRO A 178 17.41 21.33 11.17
N VAL A 179 18.58 20.74 11.09
CA VAL A 179 19.81 21.41 10.66
C VAL A 179 19.73 21.79 9.16
N TYR A 180 19.04 20.97 8.39
CA TYR A 180 18.88 21.18 6.94
C TYR A 180 17.73 22.13 6.67
N THR A 181 17.99 23.13 5.83
CA THR A 181 17.04 24.21 5.46
C THR A 181 17.05 24.44 3.95
N ASP A 182 17.13 23.38 3.15
CA ASP A 182 17.11 23.48 1.70
C ASP A 182 15.73 23.95 1.21
N PRO A 183 15.68 24.62 0.04
CA PRO A 183 14.42 25.01 -0.57
C PRO A 183 13.50 23.81 -0.86
N PHE A 184 12.21 24.09 -0.97
CA PHE A 184 11.22 23.07 -1.35
C PHE A 184 11.58 22.38 -2.66
N THR A 185 11.48 21.05 -2.67
CA THR A 185 11.66 20.25 -3.88
C THR A 185 10.70 19.08 -3.95
N ARG A 186 10.43 18.59 -5.16
CA ARG A 186 9.75 17.31 -5.41
C ARG A 186 10.75 16.19 -5.70
N HIS A 187 12.02 16.53 -5.79
CA HIS A 187 13.06 15.53 -6.01
C HIS A 187 13.27 14.71 -4.74
N ILE A 188 13.18 13.40 -4.87
CA ILE A 188 13.47 12.47 -3.79
C ILE A 188 14.96 12.13 -3.90
N SER A 189 15.73 12.70 -2.98
CA SER A 189 17.16 12.47 -2.87
C SER A 189 17.47 11.26 -1.99
N TYR A 190 18.71 10.89 -1.94
CA TYR A 190 19.24 9.92 -1.02
C TYR A 190 19.29 10.49 0.42
N PRO A 191 18.82 9.78 1.49
CA PRO A 191 18.29 8.41 1.52
C PRO A 191 16.81 8.34 1.14
N TYR A 192 16.39 7.19 0.60
CA TYR A 192 15.00 6.92 0.28
C TYR A 192 14.67 5.44 0.47
N GLN A 193 13.38 5.15 0.54
CA GLN A 193 12.82 3.80 0.48
C GLN A 193 12.07 3.65 -0.84
N LYS A 194 12.19 2.49 -1.48
CA LYS A 194 11.40 2.11 -2.65
C LYS A 194 10.82 0.73 -2.43
N VAL A 195 9.52 0.62 -2.60
CA VAL A 195 8.77 -0.63 -2.41
C VAL A 195 8.00 -0.95 -3.68
N VAL A 196 8.00 -2.23 -4.04
CA VAL A 196 7.13 -2.77 -5.09
C VAL A 196 6.53 -4.07 -4.56
N HIS A 197 5.24 -4.03 -4.22
CA HIS A 197 4.49 -5.20 -3.80
C HIS A 197 3.53 -5.62 -4.91
N ARG A 198 3.52 -6.91 -5.25
CA ARG A 198 2.63 -7.51 -6.24
C ARG A 198 1.88 -8.66 -5.60
N ALA A 199 0.59 -8.75 -5.88
CA ALA A 199 -0.22 -9.85 -5.41
C ALA A 199 -1.13 -10.37 -6.52
N ALA A 200 -1.32 -11.68 -6.55
CA ALA A 200 -2.31 -12.36 -7.37
C ALA A 200 -3.16 -13.26 -6.46
N ILE A 201 -4.48 -13.13 -6.54
CA ILE A 201 -5.42 -13.87 -5.69
C ILE A 201 -6.44 -14.55 -6.60
N GLY A 202 -6.65 -15.85 -6.40
CA GLY A 202 -7.67 -16.63 -7.07
C GLY A 202 -8.68 -17.16 -6.05
N LYS A 203 -9.98 -17.06 -6.36
CA LYS A 203 -11.08 -17.56 -5.52
C LYS A 203 -12.02 -18.40 -6.35
N VAL A 204 -12.45 -19.51 -5.81
CA VAL A 204 -13.48 -20.39 -6.41
C VAL A 204 -14.53 -20.69 -5.36
N ARG A 205 -15.80 -20.52 -5.74
CA ARG A 205 -16.96 -20.97 -4.96
C ARG A 205 -17.79 -21.90 -5.84
N TYR A 206 -18.02 -23.12 -5.35
CA TYR A 206 -18.85 -24.11 -6.04
C TYR A 206 -19.99 -24.56 -5.13
N ASN A 207 -21.20 -24.39 -5.62
CA ASN A 207 -22.42 -24.85 -4.95
C ASN A 207 -22.81 -26.24 -5.48
N ALA A 208 -22.56 -27.27 -4.68
CA ALA A 208 -22.88 -28.67 -4.98
C ALA A 208 -24.29 -29.07 -4.53
N GLY A 209 -25.19 -28.12 -4.31
CA GLY A 209 -26.57 -28.36 -3.88
C GLY A 209 -26.63 -28.97 -2.48
N ALA A 210 -27.24 -30.14 -2.35
CA ALA A 210 -27.38 -30.83 -1.06
C ALA A 210 -26.03 -31.23 -0.43
N ALA A 211 -24.94 -31.36 -1.21
CA ALA A 211 -23.61 -31.66 -0.71
C ALA A 211 -22.89 -30.40 -0.12
N GLY A 212 -23.48 -29.25 -0.24
CA GLY A 212 -22.96 -28.01 0.37
C GLY A 212 -22.27 -27.06 -0.60
N VAL A 213 -21.56 -26.09 -0.03
CA VAL A 213 -20.81 -25.07 -0.81
C VAL A 213 -19.34 -25.22 -0.49
N PHE A 214 -18.54 -25.35 -1.54
CA PHE A 214 -17.08 -25.46 -1.45
C PHE A 214 -16.45 -24.12 -1.78
N TYR A 215 -15.48 -23.70 -0.98
CA TYR A 215 -14.67 -22.50 -1.17
C TYR A 215 -13.22 -22.89 -1.29
N TRP A 216 -12.54 -22.35 -2.29
CA TRP A 216 -11.11 -22.48 -2.45
C TRP A 216 -10.52 -21.08 -2.75
N GLN A 217 -9.39 -20.79 -2.13
CA GLN A 217 -8.65 -19.55 -2.35
C GLN A 217 -7.16 -19.85 -2.41
N THR A 218 -6.48 -19.17 -3.32
CA THR A 218 -5.03 -19.16 -3.41
C THR A 218 -4.55 -17.73 -3.54
N SER A 219 -3.33 -17.47 -3.08
CA SER A 219 -2.67 -16.18 -3.26
C SER A 219 -1.19 -16.38 -3.51
N TRP A 220 -0.65 -15.54 -4.37
CA TRP A 220 0.77 -15.35 -4.58
C TRP A 220 1.09 -13.88 -4.32
N GLN A 221 2.20 -13.63 -3.60
CA GLN A 221 2.64 -12.28 -3.28
C GLN A 221 4.15 -12.20 -3.44
N LYS A 222 4.62 -11.05 -3.91
CA LYS A 222 6.04 -10.73 -3.98
C LYS A 222 6.25 -9.30 -3.53
N ASP A 223 7.13 -9.12 -2.56
CA ASP A 223 7.55 -7.83 -2.04
C ASP A 223 9.03 -7.60 -2.34
N ASP A 224 9.32 -6.53 -3.07
CA ASP A 224 10.67 -6.06 -3.39
C ASP A 224 10.87 -4.69 -2.71
N ARG A 225 11.66 -4.65 -1.66
CA ARG A 225 11.96 -3.43 -0.91
C ARG A 225 13.42 -3.06 -1.02
N ARG A 226 13.68 -1.79 -1.27
CA ARG A 226 15.02 -1.19 -1.25
C ARG A 226 15.03 -0.04 -0.25
N GLU A 227 15.91 -0.12 0.72
CA GLU A 227 16.15 0.93 1.70
C GLU A 227 17.57 1.41 1.59
N ASN A 228 17.72 2.70 1.40
CA ASN A 228 19.01 3.36 1.37
C ASN A 228 19.19 4.13 2.68
N ARG A 229 20.32 3.95 3.32
CA ARG A 229 20.67 4.64 4.55
C ARG A 229 21.94 5.46 4.32
N ILE A 230 22.06 6.60 5.00
CA ILE A 230 23.31 7.36 5.07
C ILE A 230 23.95 7.05 6.41
N ARG A 231 25.16 6.53 6.39
CA ARG A 231 26.01 6.53 7.60
C ARG A 231 26.72 7.87 7.67
N ARG A 232 26.43 8.64 8.69
CA ARG A 232 27.21 9.83 9.02
C ARG A 232 28.33 9.43 9.97
N MET A 233 29.52 9.38 9.46
CA MET A 233 30.74 9.33 10.26
C MET A 233 31.49 10.64 10.02
N ASN A 234 31.69 11.43 11.09
CA ASN A 234 32.61 12.60 11.10
C ASN A 234 32.42 13.56 9.89
N HIS A 235 31.22 14.10 9.69
CA HIS A 235 30.89 15.09 8.66
C HIS A 235 30.99 14.60 7.20
N SER A 236 31.21 13.34 6.92
CA SER A 236 31.14 12.79 5.56
C SER A 236 29.88 11.95 5.38
N ASP A 237 29.10 12.28 4.36
CA ASP A 237 27.95 11.48 3.93
C ASP A 237 28.46 10.31 3.09
N ILE A 238 28.67 9.17 3.71
CA ILE A 238 29.00 7.93 2.99
C ILE A 238 27.72 7.18 2.68
N PRO A 239 27.40 6.91 1.41
CA PRO A 239 26.29 6.05 1.07
C PRO A 239 26.52 4.66 1.68
N ALA A 240 25.73 4.30 2.67
CA ALA A 240 25.79 2.95 3.21
C ALA A 240 24.76 2.06 2.50
N VAL A 241 25.20 0.88 2.22
CA VAL A 241 24.53 -0.32 1.69
C VAL A 241 23.01 -0.20 1.47
N ALA A 242 22.59 -0.35 0.23
CA ALA A 242 21.18 -0.61 -0.11
C ALA A 242 20.80 -1.99 0.46
N LEU A 243 19.87 -2.03 1.41
CA LEU A 243 19.26 -3.27 1.83
C LEU A 243 18.20 -3.66 0.77
N LEU A 244 18.46 -4.74 0.05
CA LEU A 244 17.50 -5.33 -0.86
C LEU A 244 16.83 -6.51 -0.15
N LEU A 245 15.53 -6.37 0.12
CA LEU A 245 14.71 -7.44 0.68
C LEU A 245 13.68 -7.83 -0.37
N SER A 246 13.63 -9.13 -0.67
CA SER A 246 12.62 -9.71 -1.56
C SER A 246 12.00 -10.89 -0.82
N SER A 247 10.66 -10.95 -0.74
CA SER A 247 9.90 -12.08 -0.25
C SER A 247 8.93 -12.56 -1.34
N ILE A 248 8.77 -13.87 -1.44
CA ILE A 248 7.84 -14.55 -2.35
C ILE A 248 6.83 -15.30 -1.50
#